data_3ed051547123c49424f2d7896ad30f5a
#
_entry.id   3ed051547123c49424f2d7896ad30f5a
#
_cell.length_a   1.000
_cell.length_b   1.000
_cell.length_c   1.000
_cell.angle_alpha   90.00
_cell.angle_beta   90.00
_cell.angle_gamma   90.00
#
_symmetry.space_group_name_H-M   'P 1'
#
loop_
_entity.id
_entity.type
_entity.pdbx_description
1 polymer ?
#
loop_
_entity_poly.entity_id
_entity_poly.type
_entity_poly.pdbx_seq_one_letter_code
_entity_poly.pdbx_strand_id
1 'polypeptide(L)'
;VESIRFAATSATRDASNRDAFLDGVKERLGVDVQVLSGEEEARASFEGATSVLGDTTEEPFLTVDLGGGSTEFVLGLNDGTILGAASMNVGCVRMRERHLEHDPASEEEVAAARADVHAALERTGLDLSETRTLIGLAGTITTITAKALDLPMYDAARIHGAEMSLAEVDGVCEWFIRSTAEERARLPFMHPGRVDVIHSGALVWQEIIRHVAAETATKVPLTHTITSEHDILDGLALWAAREPNPPTL
;
A
#
# COMPACT_ATOMS: atom_id res chain seq x y z
N VAL A 1 -8.43 14.69 23.87
CA VAL A 1 -8.51 13.42 23.12
C VAL A 1 -8.98 12.38 24.09
N GLU A 2 -10.05 11.66 23.76
CA GLU A 2 -10.68 10.66 24.67
C GLU A 2 -9.91 9.32 24.68
N SER A 3 -9.24 8.99 23.57
CA SER A 3 -8.42 7.79 23.41
C SER A 3 -7.24 8.06 22.49
N ILE A 4 -6.10 7.41 22.75
CA ILE A 4 -4.94 7.39 21.89
C ILE A 4 -4.58 5.93 21.63
N ARG A 5 -4.54 5.53 20.35
CA ARG A 5 -4.00 4.26 19.92
C ARG A 5 -2.71 4.52 19.13
N PHE A 6 -1.59 4.00 19.62
CA PHE A 6 -0.31 4.15 18.98
C PHE A 6 0.11 2.79 18.41
N ALA A 7 0.19 2.71 17.09
CA ALA A 7 0.60 1.48 16.42
C ALA A 7 1.94 1.67 15.69
N ALA A 8 2.67 0.59 15.54
CA ALA A 8 3.89 0.51 14.75
C ALA A 8 3.86 -0.78 13.92
N THR A 9 4.48 -0.77 12.76
CA THR A 9 4.34 -1.80 11.74
C THR A 9 5.70 -2.44 11.37
N SER A 10 5.87 -2.92 10.14
CA SER A 10 6.98 -3.77 9.71
C SER A 10 8.36 -3.21 10.08
N ALA A 11 8.61 -1.92 9.91
CA ALA A 11 9.89 -1.31 10.23
C ALA A 11 10.27 -1.47 11.71
N THR A 12 9.30 -1.35 12.62
CA THR A 12 9.52 -1.56 14.06
C THR A 12 9.59 -3.04 14.41
N ARG A 13 8.81 -3.91 13.74
CA ARG A 13 8.92 -5.37 13.94
C ARG A 13 10.33 -5.89 13.67
N ASP A 14 10.94 -5.37 12.60
CA ASP A 14 12.25 -5.82 12.10
C ASP A 14 13.45 -5.14 12.81
N ALA A 15 13.22 -4.06 13.55
CA ALA A 15 14.27 -3.28 14.18
C ALA A 15 14.90 -3.99 15.39
N SER A 16 16.22 -4.12 15.40
CA SER A 16 16.97 -4.70 16.53
C SER A 16 16.93 -3.85 17.80
N ASN A 17 16.65 -2.54 17.68
CA ASN A 17 16.58 -1.58 18.78
C ASN A 17 15.13 -1.12 19.07
N ARG A 18 14.12 -1.91 18.67
CA ARG A 18 12.69 -1.56 18.83
C ARG A 18 12.32 -1.18 20.26
N ASP A 19 12.88 -1.87 21.25
CA ASP A 19 12.53 -1.65 22.66
C ASP A 19 12.84 -0.22 23.11
N ALA A 20 13.94 0.37 22.65
CA ALA A 20 14.26 1.77 22.91
C ALA A 20 13.22 2.74 22.33
N PHE A 21 12.61 2.41 21.20
CA PHE A 21 11.51 3.19 20.62
C PHE A 21 10.23 3.03 21.45
N LEU A 22 9.86 1.79 21.81
CA LEU A 22 8.66 1.51 22.62
C LEU A 22 8.73 2.23 23.97
N ASP A 23 9.85 2.10 24.68
CA ASP A 23 10.09 2.77 25.96
C ASP A 23 10.04 4.30 25.83
N GLY A 24 10.65 4.83 24.76
CA GLY A 24 10.64 6.28 24.51
C GLY A 24 9.24 6.85 24.22
N VAL A 25 8.37 6.11 23.56
CA VAL A 25 6.96 6.50 23.35
C VAL A 25 6.21 6.43 24.68
N LYS A 26 6.36 5.35 25.44
CA LYS A 26 5.73 5.16 26.74
C LYS A 26 6.11 6.28 27.70
N GLU A 27 7.39 6.64 27.78
CA GLU A 27 7.89 7.72 28.64
C GLU A 27 7.30 9.08 28.28
N ARG A 28 7.15 9.39 26.97
CA ARG A 28 6.72 10.71 26.51
C ARG A 28 5.22 10.89 26.42
N LEU A 29 4.50 9.84 26.05
CA LEU A 29 3.07 9.91 25.76
C LEU A 29 2.20 9.17 26.77
N GLY A 30 2.80 8.33 27.63
CA GLY A 30 2.09 7.53 28.62
C GLY A 30 1.27 6.37 28.00
N VAL A 31 1.42 6.10 26.69
CA VAL A 31 0.71 5.04 25.98
C VAL A 31 1.65 3.92 25.56
N ASP A 32 1.15 2.71 25.52
CA ASP A 32 1.88 1.57 24.97
C ASP A 32 1.78 1.55 23.44
N VAL A 33 2.91 1.23 22.78
CA VAL A 33 2.93 1.04 21.35
C VAL A 33 2.49 -0.38 21.04
N GLN A 34 1.43 -0.52 20.26
CA GLN A 34 1.01 -1.80 19.71
C GLN A 34 1.83 -2.07 18.43
N VAL A 35 2.73 -3.05 18.48
CA VAL A 35 3.45 -3.50 17.27
C VAL A 35 2.57 -4.50 16.55
N LEU A 36 1.93 -4.06 15.46
CA LEU A 36 0.99 -4.87 14.71
C LEU A 36 1.69 -6.01 13.97
N SER A 37 1.08 -7.19 13.95
CA SER A 37 1.42 -8.24 13.00
C SER A 37 1.06 -7.82 11.57
N GLY A 38 1.56 -8.53 10.55
CA GLY A 38 1.15 -8.27 9.16
C GLY A 38 -0.35 -8.45 8.94
N GLU A 39 -0.97 -9.40 9.64
CA GLU A 39 -2.43 -9.61 9.57
C GLU A 39 -3.22 -8.47 10.20
N GLU A 40 -2.79 -7.97 11.36
CA GLU A 40 -3.43 -6.81 12.01
C GLU A 40 -3.24 -5.53 11.19
N GLU A 41 -2.05 -5.33 10.60
CA GLU A 41 -1.74 -4.22 9.71
C GLU A 41 -2.66 -4.26 8.46
N ALA A 42 -2.74 -5.42 7.82
CA ALA A 42 -3.62 -5.68 6.69
C ALA A 42 -5.10 -5.40 7.02
N ARG A 43 -5.57 -5.91 8.17
CA ARG A 43 -6.95 -5.72 8.62
C ARG A 43 -7.26 -4.25 8.91
N ALA A 44 -6.36 -3.52 9.57
CA ALA A 44 -6.57 -2.10 9.84
C ALA A 44 -6.63 -1.29 8.54
N SER A 45 -5.72 -1.54 7.59
CA SER A 45 -5.73 -0.91 6.27
C SER A 45 -7.02 -1.23 5.50
N PHE A 46 -7.48 -2.49 5.55
CA PHE A 46 -8.72 -2.91 4.91
C PHE A 46 -9.94 -2.17 5.49
N GLU A 47 -10.11 -2.18 6.82
CA GLU A 47 -11.23 -1.51 7.48
C GLU A 47 -11.22 0.00 7.23
N GLY A 48 -10.02 0.63 7.19
CA GLY A 48 -9.87 2.03 6.84
C GLY A 48 -10.31 2.31 5.41
N ALA A 49 -9.74 1.59 4.45
CA ALA A 49 -10.01 1.78 3.03
C ALA A 49 -11.47 1.54 2.64
N THR A 50 -12.10 0.54 3.24
CA THR A 50 -13.45 0.10 2.88
C THR A 50 -14.55 0.90 3.59
N SER A 51 -14.23 1.58 4.69
CA SER A 51 -15.19 2.36 5.48
C SER A 51 -15.90 3.48 4.70
N VAL A 52 -15.36 3.88 3.56
CA VAL A 52 -15.85 4.98 2.72
C VAL A 52 -16.24 4.55 1.30
N LEU A 53 -16.11 3.25 0.98
CA LEU A 53 -16.59 2.72 -0.30
C LEU A 53 -18.12 2.73 -0.33
N GLY A 54 -18.68 3.17 -1.45
CA GLY A 54 -20.14 3.16 -1.62
C GLY A 54 -20.70 1.76 -1.85
N ASP A 55 -22.00 1.61 -1.62
CA ASP A 55 -22.75 0.35 -1.82
C ASP A 55 -22.72 -0.18 -3.26
N THR A 56 -22.14 0.58 -4.20
CA THR A 56 -22.06 0.22 -5.64
C THR A 56 -20.74 -0.45 -6.00
N THR A 57 -19.79 -0.58 -5.09
CA THR A 57 -18.51 -1.23 -5.36
C THR A 57 -18.71 -2.75 -5.50
N GLU A 58 -18.26 -3.31 -6.63
CA GLU A 58 -18.39 -4.75 -6.89
C GLU A 58 -17.42 -5.55 -6.01
N GLU A 59 -17.94 -6.51 -5.28
CA GLU A 59 -17.18 -7.40 -4.40
C GLU A 59 -17.04 -8.84 -4.93
N PRO A 60 -16.04 -9.60 -4.52
CA PRO A 60 -15.02 -9.27 -3.52
C PRO A 60 -14.05 -8.18 -3.98
N PHE A 61 -13.58 -7.35 -3.05
CA PHE A 61 -12.52 -6.40 -3.33
C PHE A 61 -11.22 -6.79 -2.67
N LEU A 62 -10.13 -6.53 -3.40
CA LEU A 62 -8.78 -6.70 -2.95
C LEU A 62 -8.20 -5.33 -2.57
N THR A 63 -7.89 -5.11 -1.30
CA THR A 63 -7.08 -3.96 -0.89
C THR A 63 -5.60 -4.34 -0.92
N VAL A 64 -4.78 -3.41 -1.42
CA VAL A 64 -3.32 -3.54 -1.47
C VAL A 64 -2.70 -2.30 -0.84
N ASP A 65 -2.10 -2.46 0.32
CA ASP A 65 -1.34 -1.42 1.01
C ASP A 65 0.15 -1.57 0.69
N LEU A 66 0.66 -0.72 -0.20
CA LEU A 66 2.05 -0.76 -0.64
C LEU A 66 2.92 0.16 0.20
N GLY A 67 3.45 -0.38 1.29
CA GLY A 67 4.33 0.31 2.21
C GLY A 67 5.78 0.40 1.78
N GLY A 68 6.64 0.88 2.67
CA GLY A 68 8.09 0.97 2.44
C GLY A 68 8.80 -0.38 2.52
N GLY A 69 8.47 -1.21 3.51
CA GLY A 69 9.12 -2.48 3.81
C GLY A 69 8.31 -3.71 3.42
N SER A 70 6.99 -3.61 3.39
CA SER A 70 6.06 -4.70 3.10
C SER A 70 4.91 -4.22 2.22
N THR A 71 4.15 -5.17 1.71
CA THR A 71 2.88 -4.92 1.02
C THR A 71 1.85 -5.90 1.57
N GLU A 72 0.73 -5.37 2.03
CA GLU A 72 -0.37 -6.11 2.63
C GLU A 72 -1.49 -6.28 1.63
N PHE A 73 -2.06 -7.50 1.58
CA PHE A 73 -3.20 -7.88 0.74
C PHE A 73 -4.35 -8.31 1.63
N VAL A 74 -5.53 -7.79 1.36
CA VAL A 74 -6.77 -8.31 1.97
C VAL A 74 -7.83 -8.43 0.91
N LEU A 75 -8.27 -9.67 0.68
CA LEU A 75 -9.45 -9.97 -0.11
C LEU A 75 -10.65 -10.08 0.82
N GLY A 76 -11.70 -9.33 0.57
CA GLY A 76 -12.85 -9.30 1.46
C GLY A 76 -14.12 -8.74 0.83
N LEU A 77 -15.16 -8.65 1.65
CA LEU A 77 -16.49 -8.20 1.30
C LEU A 77 -16.84 -6.87 1.99
N ASN A 78 -17.87 -6.20 1.50
CA ASN A 78 -18.33 -4.91 2.02
C ASN A 78 -18.83 -4.97 3.47
N ASP A 79 -19.27 -6.14 3.91
CA ASP A 79 -19.70 -6.37 5.29
C ASP A 79 -18.54 -6.56 6.29
N GLY A 80 -17.29 -6.45 5.82
CA GLY A 80 -16.09 -6.65 6.62
C GLY A 80 -15.62 -8.10 6.71
N THR A 81 -16.27 -9.04 6.01
CA THR A 81 -15.84 -10.43 5.93
C THR A 81 -14.53 -10.53 5.18
N ILE A 82 -13.49 -11.06 5.79
CA ILE A 82 -12.18 -11.30 5.17
C ILE A 82 -12.16 -12.73 4.60
N LEU A 83 -11.96 -12.84 3.29
CA LEU A 83 -11.85 -14.10 2.56
C LEU A 83 -10.40 -14.60 2.54
N GLY A 84 -9.42 -13.70 2.57
CA GLY A 84 -8.02 -14.02 2.64
C GLY A 84 -7.17 -12.78 2.90
N ALA A 85 -6.04 -12.97 3.55
CA ALA A 85 -5.07 -11.91 3.82
C ALA A 85 -3.64 -12.45 3.74
N ALA A 86 -2.73 -11.63 3.27
CA ALA A 86 -1.30 -11.92 3.27
C ALA A 86 -0.48 -10.64 3.39
N SER A 87 0.74 -10.80 3.90
CA SER A 87 1.78 -9.76 3.86
C SER A 87 3.00 -10.30 3.16
N MET A 88 3.54 -9.56 2.22
CA MET A 88 4.81 -9.91 1.58
C MET A 88 5.90 -8.90 1.95
N ASN A 89 7.13 -9.39 2.18
CA ASN A 89 8.30 -8.57 2.49
C ASN A 89 8.87 -7.87 1.24
N VAL A 90 7.98 -7.17 0.53
CA VAL A 90 8.23 -6.37 -0.67
C VAL A 90 7.55 -5.03 -0.47
N GLY A 91 8.31 -3.95 -0.57
CA GLY A 91 7.83 -2.57 -0.44
C GLY A 91 8.78 -1.63 -1.16
N CYS A 92 8.38 -0.37 -1.37
CA CYS A 92 9.12 0.56 -2.21
C CYS A 92 10.56 0.81 -1.75
N VAL A 93 10.81 0.97 -0.44
CA VAL A 93 12.16 1.15 0.11
C VAL A 93 12.97 -0.14 -0.02
N ARG A 94 12.39 -1.25 0.40
CA ARG A 94 13.08 -2.56 0.39
C ARG A 94 13.49 -2.99 -1.03
N MET A 95 12.65 -2.77 -2.02
CA MET A 95 12.97 -3.11 -3.41
C MET A 95 14.03 -2.18 -4.00
N ARG A 96 13.99 -0.89 -3.63
CA ARG A 96 15.06 0.06 -3.99
C ARG A 96 16.40 -0.41 -3.44
N GLU A 97 16.46 -0.78 -2.17
CA GLU A 97 17.70 -1.20 -1.51
C GLU A 97 18.26 -2.53 -2.04
N ARG A 98 17.36 -3.46 -2.45
CA ARG A 98 17.78 -4.79 -2.91
C ARG A 98 18.25 -4.83 -4.37
N HIS A 99 17.61 -4.06 -5.23
CA HIS A 99 17.73 -4.29 -6.68
C HIS A 99 18.05 -3.05 -7.50
N LEU A 100 17.65 -1.84 -7.07
CA LEU A 100 17.69 -0.66 -7.94
C LEU A 100 18.76 0.33 -7.47
N GLU A 101 20.03 0.06 -7.80
CA GLU A 101 21.16 0.91 -7.38
C GLU A 101 21.34 2.13 -8.28
N HIS A 102 21.08 1.97 -9.60
CA HIS A 102 21.25 3.03 -10.60
C HIS A 102 20.00 3.92 -10.72
N ASP A 103 20.18 5.12 -11.26
CA ASP A 103 19.13 6.07 -11.54
C ASP A 103 19.32 6.73 -12.94
N PRO A 104 18.47 6.41 -13.93
CA PRO A 104 17.42 5.41 -13.86
C PRO A 104 17.96 3.98 -13.70
N ALA A 105 17.13 3.08 -13.19
CA ALA A 105 17.48 1.69 -13.00
C ALA A 105 17.81 1.00 -14.33
N SER A 106 18.80 0.10 -14.34
CA SER A 106 19.14 -0.69 -15.52
C SER A 106 18.09 -1.76 -15.83
N GLU A 107 18.08 -2.27 -17.07
CA GLU A 107 17.16 -3.34 -17.47
C GLU A 107 17.38 -4.62 -16.65
N GLU A 108 18.61 -4.92 -16.27
CA GLU A 108 18.96 -6.07 -15.43
C GLU A 108 18.42 -5.91 -14.01
N GLU A 109 18.54 -4.72 -13.43
CA GLU A 109 18.01 -4.39 -12.12
C GLU A 109 16.48 -4.49 -12.10
N VAL A 110 15.82 -3.92 -13.10
CA VAL A 110 14.36 -4.00 -13.27
C VAL A 110 13.91 -5.46 -13.40
N ALA A 111 14.61 -6.27 -14.19
CA ALA A 111 14.27 -7.68 -14.37
C ALA A 111 14.45 -8.48 -13.07
N ALA A 112 15.53 -8.23 -12.31
CA ALA A 112 15.76 -8.87 -11.02
C ALA A 112 14.70 -8.48 -9.99
N ALA A 113 14.31 -7.19 -9.94
CA ALA A 113 13.27 -6.69 -9.07
C ALA A 113 11.91 -7.34 -9.39
N ARG A 114 11.54 -7.41 -10.69
CA ARG A 114 10.30 -8.08 -11.14
C ARG A 114 10.26 -9.54 -10.71
N ALA A 115 11.37 -10.28 -10.88
CA ALA A 115 11.46 -11.67 -10.48
C ALA A 115 11.26 -11.88 -8.97
N ASP A 116 11.80 -10.98 -8.12
CA ASP A 116 11.61 -11.03 -6.67
C ASP A 116 10.15 -10.73 -6.28
N VAL A 117 9.51 -9.75 -6.94
CA VAL A 117 8.08 -9.46 -6.72
C VAL A 117 7.21 -10.65 -7.11
N HIS A 118 7.42 -11.26 -8.28
CA HIS A 118 6.68 -12.44 -8.71
C HIS A 118 6.83 -13.61 -7.73
N ALA A 119 8.06 -13.92 -7.32
CA ALA A 119 8.31 -14.96 -6.34
C ALA A 119 7.66 -14.65 -4.97
N ALA A 120 7.54 -13.38 -4.60
CA ALA A 120 6.84 -12.98 -3.38
C ALA A 120 5.32 -13.14 -3.51
N LEU A 121 4.73 -12.78 -4.64
CA LEU A 121 3.31 -12.96 -4.93
C LEU A 121 2.91 -14.44 -4.89
N GLU A 122 3.68 -15.32 -5.54
CA GLU A 122 3.44 -16.76 -5.49
C GLU A 122 3.46 -17.33 -4.06
N ARG A 123 4.37 -16.83 -3.22
CA ARG A 123 4.47 -17.27 -1.82
C ARG A 123 3.31 -16.82 -0.94
N THR A 124 2.51 -15.85 -1.34
CA THR A 124 1.31 -15.45 -0.58
C THR A 124 0.29 -16.57 -0.49
N GLY A 125 0.21 -17.39 -1.54
CA GLY A 125 -0.77 -18.48 -1.65
C GLY A 125 -2.22 -18.03 -1.69
N LEU A 126 -2.48 -16.72 -1.88
CA LEU A 126 -3.83 -16.20 -2.02
C LEU A 126 -4.41 -16.53 -3.39
N ASP A 127 -5.64 -17.02 -3.41
CA ASP A 127 -6.44 -17.12 -4.63
C ASP A 127 -7.13 -15.76 -4.88
N LEU A 128 -6.63 -15.01 -5.85
CA LEU A 128 -7.14 -13.68 -6.21
C LEU A 128 -8.12 -13.72 -7.39
N SER A 129 -8.44 -14.90 -7.89
CA SER A 129 -9.25 -15.10 -9.10
C SER A 129 -10.70 -14.58 -9.00
N GLU A 130 -11.21 -14.39 -7.78
CA GLU A 130 -12.55 -13.84 -7.53
C GLU A 130 -12.56 -12.32 -7.35
N THR A 131 -11.41 -11.65 -7.38
CA THR A 131 -11.34 -10.19 -7.22
C THR A 131 -12.17 -9.48 -8.26
N ARG A 132 -13.08 -8.58 -7.83
CA ARG A 132 -13.90 -7.72 -8.69
C ARG A 132 -13.40 -6.29 -8.73
N THR A 133 -12.93 -5.80 -7.59
CA THR A 133 -12.38 -4.46 -7.44
C THR A 133 -11.00 -4.53 -6.80
N LEU A 134 -10.03 -3.87 -7.41
CA LEU A 134 -8.67 -3.71 -6.86
C LEU A 134 -8.52 -2.30 -6.33
N ILE A 135 -8.25 -2.18 -5.02
CA ILE A 135 -8.12 -0.91 -4.31
C ILE A 135 -6.67 -0.77 -3.84
N GLY A 136 -6.01 0.26 -4.35
CA GLY A 136 -4.64 0.56 -3.96
C GLY A 136 -4.56 1.66 -2.91
N LEU A 137 -3.68 1.47 -1.93
CA LEU A 137 -3.47 2.37 -0.80
C LEU A 137 -2.03 2.85 -0.72
N ALA A 138 -1.80 3.79 0.16
CA ALA A 138 -0.51 4.37 0.54
C ALA A 138 0.16 5.23 -0.54
N GLY A 139 1.25 5.85 -0.11
CA GLY A 139 1.86 6.98 -0.80
C GLY A 139 2.44 6.71 -2.18
N THR A 140 2.81 5.48 -2.49
CA THR A 140 3.22 5.10 -3.83
C THR A 140 2.04 5.20 -4.81
N ILE A 141 0.94 4.55 -4.47
CA ILE A 141 -0.24 4.44 -5.34
C ILE A 141 -0.93 5.79 -5.51
N THR A 142 -1.08 6.56 -4.42
CA THR A 142 -1.64 7.91 -4.49
C THR A 142 -0.79 8.86 -5.35
N THR A 143 0.55 8.71 -5.35
CA THR A 143 1.46 9.48 -6.22
C THR A 143 1.34 9.07 -7.69
N ILE A 144 1.19 7.77 -7.97
CA ILE A 144 0.94 7.25 -9.33
C ILE A 144 -0.37 7.82 -9.86
N THR A 145 -1.42 7.82 -9.05
CA THR A 145 -2.72 8.40 -9.39
C THR A 145 -2.64 9.90 -9.62
N ALA A 146 -1.90 10.64 -8.78
CA ALA A 146 -1.68 12.06 -8.99
C ALA A 146 -1.00 12.35 -10.35
N LYS A 147 -0.06 11.48 -10.76
CA LYS A 147 0.61 11.55 -12.08
C LYS A 147 -0.35 11.26 -13.22
N ALA A 148 -1.17 10.23 -13.10
CA ALA A 148 -2.16 9.87 -14.12
C ALA A 148 -3.20 10.98 -14.34
N LEU A 149 -3.64 11.61 -13.25
CA LEU A 149 -4.58 12.73 -13.28
C LEU A 149 -3.94 14.08 -13.69
N ASP A 150 -2.62 14.09 -13.94
CA ASP A 150 -1.83 15.28 -14.26
C ASP A 150 -2.09 16.45 -13.29
N LEU A 151 -2.01 16.16 -11.99
CA LEU A 151 -2.37 17.13 -10.97
C LEU A 151 -1.31 18.26 -10.87
N PRO A 152 -1.72 19.53 -10.77
CA PRO A 152 -0.79 20.65 -10.60
C PRO A 152 -0.22 20.73 -9.17
N MET A 153 -0.81 20.00 -8.22
CA MET A 153 -0.40 19.83 -6.83
C MET A 153 -1.04 18.56 -6.27
N TYR A 154 -0.56 18.07 -5.15
CA TYR A 154 -1.19 16.95 -4.48
C TYR A 154 -2.59 17.33 -3.98
N ASP A 155 -3.60 16.58 -4.40
CA ASP A 155 -5.01 16.82 -4.07
C ASP A 155 -5.69 15.50 -3.68
N ALA A 156 -5.72 15.24 -2.37
CA ALA A 156 -6.29 14.03 -1.80
C ALA A 156 -7.77 13.83 -2.20
N ALA A 157 -8.54 14.90 -2.34
CA ALA A 157 -9.95 14.79 -2.71
C ALA A 157 -10.17 14.35 -4.17
N ARG A 158 -9.20 14.62 -5.05
CA ARG A 158 -9.23 14.14 -6.44
C ARG A 158 -8.61 12.75 -6.60
N ILE A 159 -7.71 12.38 -5.71
CA ILE A 159 -7.03 11.07 -5.71
C ILE A 159 -7.93 10.00 -5.11
N HIS A 160 -8.59 10.32 -3.98
CA HIS A 160 -9.48 9.38 -3.31
C HIS A 160 -10.68 9.01 -4.19
N GLY A 161 -10.91 7.72 -4.36
CA GLY A 161 -11.97 7.19 -5.23
C GLY A 161 -11.68 7.30 -6.72
N ALA A 162 -10.49 7.77 -7.13
CA ALA A 162 -10.15 7.84 -8.54
C ALA A 162 -10.06 6.42 -9.13
N GLU A 163 -10.82 6.20 -10.20
CA GLU A 163 -10.81 4.98 -11.00
C GLU A 163 -9.88 5.16 -12.19
N MET A 164 -9.03 4.17 -12.43
CA MET A 164 -8.08 4.18 -13.53
C MET A 164 -8.06 2.83 -14.22
N SER A 165 -8.03 2.83 -15.55
CA SER A 165 -7.83 1.60 -16.30
C SER A 165 -6.45 1.00 -16.02
N LEU A 166 -6.33 -0.34 -16.10
CA LEU A 166 -5.05 -1.02 -15.90
C LEU A 166 -3.98 -0.52 -16.88
N ALA A 167 -4.37 -0.16 -18.11
CA ALA A 167 -3.46 0.36 -19.12
C ALA A 167 -2.89 1.74 -18.76
N GLU A 168 -3.73 2.63 -18.20
CA GLU A 168 -3.28 3.95 -17.74
C GLU A 168 -2.29 3.80 -16.59
N VAL A 169 -2.61 2.97 -15.58
CA VAL A 169 -1.72 2.74 -14.44
C VAL A 169 -0.41 2.10 -14.90
N ASP A 170 -0.46 1.10 -15.78
CA ASP A 170 0.73 0.42 -16.32
C ASP A 170 1.66 1.43 -17.02
N GLY A 171 1.10 2.32 -17.84
CA GLY A 171 1.86 3.36 -18.52
C GLY A 171 2.51 4.37 -17.58
N VAL A 172 1.81 4.77 -16.52
CA VAL A 172 2.37 5.68 -15.50
C VAL A 172 3.45 4.99 -14.68
N CYS A 173 3.24 3.73 -14.30
CA CYS A 173 4.25 2.93 -13.61
C CYS A 173 5.53 2.81 -14.45
N GLU A 174 5.41 2.49 -15.74
CA GLU A 174 6.55 2.38 -16.65
C GLU A 174 7.31 3.71 -16.77
N TRP A 175 6.59 4.85 -16.80
CA TRP A 175 7.23 6.16 -16.77
C TRP A 175 8.06 6.36 -15.49
N PHE A 176 7.53 6.03 -14.32
CA PHE A 176 8.28 6.14 -13.05
C PHE A 176 9.51 5.23 -13.03
N ILE A 177 9.38 3.99 -13.49
CA ILE A 177 10.47 3.00 -13.53
C ILE A 177 11.65 3.52 -14.36
N ARG A 178 11.36 4.19 -15.50
CA ARG A 178 12.39 4.66 -16.42
C ARG A 178 12.84 6.11 -16.19
N SER A 179 12.14 6.86 -15.35
CA SER A 179 12.48 8.25 -15.07
C SER A 179 13.69 8.39 -14.16
N THR A 180 14.42 9.49 -14.32
CA THR A 180 15.47 9.90 -13.38
C THR A 180 14.92 10.54 -12.13
N ALA A 181 15.68 10.58 -11.04
CA ALA A 181 15.32 11.29 -9.81
C ALA A 181 15.03 12.77 -10.06
N GLU A 182 15.78 13.40 -11.01
CA GLU A 182 15.55 14.79 -11.38
C GLU A 182 14.17 14.99 -12.04
N GLU A 183 13.75 14.10 -12.94
CA GLU A 183 12.43 14.15 -13.57
C GLU A 183 11.33 13.94 -12.56
N ARG A 184 11.48 12.95 -11.65
CA ARG A 184 10.53 12.68 -10.55
C ARG A 184 10.40 13.87 -9.61
N ALA A 185 11.53 14.50 -9.24
CA ALA A 185 11.54 15.66 -8.33
C ALA A 185 10.85 16.90 -8.91
N ARG A 186 10.73 17.01 -10.24
CA ARG A 186 10.05 18.13 -10.93
C ARG A 186 8.53 18.02 -10.88
N LEU A 187 7.98 16.86 -10.53
CA LEU A 187 6.52 16.70 -10.44
C LEU A 187 5.97 17.56 -9.29
N PRO A 188 4.96 18.43 -9.56
CA PRO A 188 4.51 19.44 -8.59
C PRO A 188 3.82 18.84 -7.35
N PHE A 189 3.39 17.58 -7.42
CA PHE A 189 2.77 16.82 -6.33
C PHE A 189 3.75 15.84 -5.64
N MET A 190 5.00 15.76 -6.10
CA MET A 190 5.97 14.78 -5.58
C MET A 190 6.45 15.19 -4.18
N HIS A 191 6.22 14.31 -3.21
CA HIS A 191 6.80 14.47 -1.89
C HIS A 191 8.31 14.21 -1.94
N PRO A 192 9.18 15.10 -1.42
CA PRO A 192 10.63 14.92 -1.50
C PRO A 192 11.14 13.56 -1.01
N GLY A 193 10.57 13.02 0.06
CA GLY A 193 10.93 11.70 0.61
C GLY A 193 10.51 10.51 -0.26
N ARG A 194 9.80 10.72 -1.37
CA ARG A 194 9.39 9.66 -2.31
C ARG A 194 10.23 9.61 -3.58
N VAL A 195 10.96 10.65 -3.88
CA VAL A 195 11.74 10.77 -5.14
C VAL A 195 12.62 9.55 -5.39
N ASP A 196 13.28 9.07 -4.34
CA ASP A 196 14.26 7.97 -4.43
C ASP A 196 13.64 6.56 -4.39
N VAL A 197 12.33 6.45 -4.09
CA VAL A 197 11.68 5.13 -3.89
C VAL A 197 10.44 4.93 -4.74
N ILE A 198 9.93 5.97 -5.40
CA ILE A 198 8.67 5.87 -6.16
C ILE A 198 8.80 4.95 -7.37
N HIS A 199 9.95 4.90 -8.03
CA HIS A 199 10.20 4.04 -9.20
C HIS A 199 10.15 2.55 -8.83
N SER A 200 10.69 2.18 -7.67
CA SER A 200 10.61 0.81 -7.14
C SER A 200 9.19 0.46 -6.69
N GLY A 201 8.49 1.40 -6.04
CA GLY A 201 7.10 1.22 -5.69
C GLY A 201 6.20 1.07 -6.92
N ALA A 202 6.44 1.85 -7.98
CA ALA A 202 5.73 1.73 -9.25
C ALA A 202 5.94 0.36 -9.91
N LEU A 203 7.17 -0.17 -9.85
CA LEU A 203 7.46 -1.53 -10.32
C LEU A 203 6.65 -2.57 -9.54
N VAL A 204 6.63 -2.49 -8.21
CA VAL A 204 5.86 -3.41 -7.36
C VAL A 204 4.37 -3.33 -7.70
N TRP A 205 3.81 -2.13 -7.80
CA TRP A 205 2.39 -1.93 -8.13
C TRP A 205 2.04 -2.47 -9.51
N GLN A 206 2.90 -2.22 -10.50
CA GLN A 206 2.73 -2.73 -11.87
C GLN A 206 2.65 -4.27 -11.89
N GLU A 207 3.55 -4.96 -11.20
CA GLU A 207 3.57 -6.42 -11.17
C GLU A 207 2.38 -7.00 -10.39
N ILE A 208 1.92 -6.35 -9.32
CA ILE A 208 0.70 -6.74 -8.60
C ILE A 208 -0.52 -6.65 -9.52
N ILE A 209 -0.71 -5.52 -10.22
CA ILE A 209 -1.82 -5.34 -11.15
C ILE A 209 -1.82 -6.42 -12.24
N ARG A 210 -0.66 -6.68 -12.84
CA ARG A 210 -0.51 -7.70 -13.89
C ARG A 210 -0.84 -9.10 -13.36
N HIS A 211 -0.40 -9.42 -12.15
CA HIS A 211 -0.69 -10.70 -11.51
C HIS A 211 -2.19 -10.87 -11.25
N VAL A 212 -2.85 -9.91 -10.62
CA VAL A 212 -4.29 -9.95 -10.35
C VAL A 212 -5.10 -10.00 -11.66
N ALA A 213 -4.71 -9.22 -12.68
CA ALA A 213 -5.35 -9.26 -13.98
C ALA A 213 -5.23 -10.63 -14.66
N ALA A 214 -4.09 -11.29 -14.52
CA ALA A 214 -3.90 -12.64 -15.06
C ALA A 214 -4.76 -13.68 -14.33
N GLU A 215 -4.87 -13.62 -13.00
CA GLU A 215 -5.68 -14.53 -12.20
C GLU A 215 -7.19 -14.36 -12.46
N THR A 216 -7.66 -13.12 -12.64
CA THR A 216 -9.08 -12.83 -12.90
C THR A 216 -9.51 -13.08 -14.35
N ALA A 217 -8.57 -13.19 -15.29
CA ALA A 217 -8.82 -13.21 -16.75
C ALA A 217 -9.84 -14.27 -17.21
N THR A 218 -9.92 -15.42 -16.55
CA THR A 218 -10.80 -16.53 -16.93
C THR A 218 -12.19 -16.47 -16.29
N LYS A 219 -12.40 -15.57 -15.30
CA LYS A 219 -13.68 -15.40 -14.59
C LYS A 219 -14.31 -14.07 -14.98
N VAL A 220 -14.04 -13.02 -14.23
CA VAL A 220 -14.44 -11.66 -14.60
C VAL A 220 -13.18 -10.81 -14.64
N PRO A 221 -12.71 -10.46 -15.85
CA PRO A 221 -11.46 -9.74 -16.00
C PRO A 221 -11.46 -8.42 -15.25
N LEU A 222 -10.44 -8.20 -14.41
CA LEU A 222 -10.21 -6.90 -13.81
C LEU A 222 -9.85 -5.89 -14.88
N THR A 223 -10.50 -4.73 -14.88
CA THR A 223 -10.30 -3.68 -15.89
C THR A 223 -9.83 -2.35 -15.32
N HIS A 224 -10.06 -2.12 -14.04
CA HIS A 224 -9.76 -0.86 -13.35
C HIS A 224 -9.19 -1.10 -11.97
N THR A 225 -8.49 -0.08 -11.46
CA THR A 225 -8.13 0.03 -10.04
C THR A 225 -8.79 1.27 -9.45
N ILE A 226 -9.06 1.23 -8.15
CA ILE A 226 -9.50 2.39 -7.37
C ILE A 226 -8.36 2.79 -6.43
N THR A 227 -8.13 4.08 -6.26
CA THR A 227 -7.14 4.59 -5.29
C THR A 227 -7.85 5.10 -4.04
N SER A 228 -7.41 4.66 -2.86
CA SER A 228 -7.88 5.19 -1.58
C SER A 228 -6.81 6.02 -0.88
N GLU A 229 -7.22 7.17 -0.35
CA GLU A 229 -6.43 7.98 0.60
C GLU A 229 -6.66 7.54 2.05
N HIS A 230 -7.70 6.75 2.29
CA HIS A 230 -7.97 6.13 3.58
C HIS A 230 -7.18 4.83 3.69
N ASP A 231 -6.49 4.67 4.81
CA ASP A 231 -5.53 3.61 5.03
C ASP A 231 -5.57 3.07 6.49
N ILE A 232 -4.46 2.53 6.93
CA ILE A 232 -4.28 1.99 8.28
C ILE A 232 -4.63 3.00 9.38
N LEU A 233 -4.41 4.32 9.17
CA LEU A 233 -4.70 5.34 10.18
C LEU A 233 -6.21 5.47 10.42
N ASP A 234 -7.00 5.40 9.35
CA ASP A 234 -8.46 5.40 9.44
C ASP A 234 -8.98 4.15 10.16
N GLY A 235 -8.43 2.98 9.83
CA GLY A 235 -8.74 1.73 10.52
C GLY A 235 -8.38 1.78 12.01
N LEU A 236 -7.21 2.30 12.34
CA LEU A 236 -6.79 2.48 13.74
C LEU A 236 -7.70 3.47 14.50
N ALA A 237 -8.17 4.52 13.83
CA ALA A 237 -9.13 5.46 14.40
C ALA A 237 -10.48 4.76 14.68
N LEU A 238 -10.96 3.92 13.76
CA LEU A 238 -12.14 3.09 13.96
C LEU A 238 -11.96 2.12 15.14
N TRP A 239 -10.80 1.46 15.25
CA TRP A 239 -10.49 0.58 16.37
C TRP A 239 -10.42 1.34 17.70
N ALA A 240 -9.82 2.53 17.72
CA ALA A 240 -9.75 3.37 18.92
C ALA A 240 -11.16 3.83 19.38
N ALA A 241 -12.09 4.03 18.44
CA ALA A 241 -13.47 4.40 18.74
C ALA A 241 -14.29 3.22 19.29
N ARG A 242 -14.03 1.99 18.80
CA ARG A 242 -14.75 0.77 19.22
C ARG A 242 -14.22 0.23 20.56
N GLU A 243 -12.92 0.32 20.74
CA GLU A 243 -12.21 -0.17 21.92
C GLU A 243 -11.41 0.98 22.54
N PRO A 244 -12.07 1.89 23.28
CA PRO A 244 -11.32 2.94 23.97
C PRO A 244 -10.31 2.28 24.91
N ASN A 245 -9.05 2.73 24.84
CA ASN A 245 -7.99 2.23 25.74
C ASN A 245 -8.52 2.22 27.18
N PRO A 246 -8.32 1.12 27.94
CA PRO A 246 -8.59 1.16 29.36
C PRO A 246 -7.81 2.33 29.96
N PRO A 247 -8.40 3.07 30.90
CA PRO A 247 -7.70 4.19 31.51
C PRO A 247 -6.35 3.70 32.04
N THR A 248 -5.29 4.35 31.64
CA THR A 248 -3.94 4.14 32.17
C THR A 248 -4.02 4.38 33.67
N LEU A 249 -3.85 3.31 34.46
CA LEU A 249 -3.73 3.38 35.90
C LEU A 249 -2.47 4.12 36.32
#